data_b36db6d5af98ff6d02e28a5a5b101bfd
#
_entry.id   b36db6d5af98ff6d02e28a5a5b101bfd
#
_cell.length_a   1.000
_cell.length_b   1.000
_cell.length_c   1.000
_cell.angle_alpha   90.00
_cell.angle_beta   90.00
_cell.angle_gamma   90.00
#
_symmetry.space_group_name_H-M   'P 1'
#
loop_
_entity.id
_entity.type
_entity.pdbx_description
1 polymer ?
#
loop_
_entity_poly.entity_id
_entity_poly.type
_entity_poly.pdbx_seq_one_letter_code
_entity_poly.pdbx_strand_id
1 'polypeptide(L)'
;YYPLRAMLLSADAVRCRNINLYDRKLYKMLVAPASGVYADLYFPAHNDGWYGESLIAQVSLYEIACQRYNNDPFFLSVLQQCYRYTDRNFGEALQNNIEIPQVTSMETWPSVHFKETGYTVLRSGTKTVVMKYGPHGGGHGHPDKLSISIHDGEKEIVSDMGTCAYGVPAFTKWYRKTLSHSTLTVDAKDQKESTGKLLAFKAYKDGGEVSAEAPDVYSGVTMERKLILKKNKLTDILTARSDEQHLYDYVLILTEKPVFSQTGEVIILNDSPSYNYIKNAIVRKQSSPLSCKIGKAYMKIEVSEGQEFEVITGEAPGIPPGNGSVLSKYDSPFCYPLIVRVKDKKLRIKTEWKF
;
A
#
# COMPACT_ATOMS: atom_id res chain seq x y z
N TYR A 1 10.23 11.34 6.24
CA TYR A 1 10.22 12.47 7.21
C TYR A 1 11.58 13.09 7.47
N TYR A 2 12.70 12.39 7.30
CA TYR A 2 14.02 12.94 7.61
C TYR A 2 14.30 14.31 6.94
N PRO A 3 14.12 14.51 5.61
CA PRO A 3 14.30 15.81 5.00
C PRO A 3 13.29 16.85 5.49
N LEU A 4 12.05 16.45 5.72
CA LEU A 4 10.99 17.35 6.18
C LEU A 4 11.29 17.91 7.58
N ARG A 5 11.79 17.07 8.49
CA ARG A 5 12.25 17.49 9.82
C ARG A 5 13.37 18.52 9.72
N ALA A 6 14.38 18.25 8.89
CA ALA A 6 15.49 19.19 8.67
C ALA A 6 14.99 20.53 8.11
N MET A 7 14.04 20.52 7.18
CA MET A 7 13.45 21.74 6.61
C MET A 7 12.68 22.54 7.67
N LEU A 8 11.89 21.90 8.53
CA LEU A 8 11.16 22.59 9.61
C LEU A 8 12.13 23.23 10.62
N LEU A 9 13.13 22.50 11.06
CA LEU A 9 14.15 23.02 11.99
C LEU A 9 14.92 24.19 11.37
N SER A 10 15.27 24.11 10.10
CA SER A 10 15.91 25.21 9.37
C SER A 10 14.99 26.42 9.22
N ALA A 11 13.71 26.19 8.92
CA ALA A 11 12.72 27.25 8.81
C ALA A 11 12.54 28.00 10.15
N ASP A 12 12.51 27.25 11.27
CA ASP A 12 12.45 27.87 12.60
C ASP A 12 13.72 28.64 12.96
N ALA A 13 14.88 28.08 12.65
CA ALA A 13 16.17 28.73 12.97
C ALA A 13 16.33 30.12 12.30
N VAL A 14 15.83 30.29 11.07
CA VAL A 14 15.98 31.60 10.35
C VAL A 14 14.89 32.59 10.72
N ARG A 15 13.85 32.22 11.46
CA ARG A 15 12.79 33.16 11.89
C ARG A 15 13.32 34.31 12.76
N CYS A 16 14.33 34.05 13.58
CA CYS A 16 14.99 35.10 14.36
C CYS A 16 15.62 36.23 13.50
N ARG A 17 15.78 35.99 12.20
CA ARG A 17 16.25 36.96 11.21
C ARG A 17 15.11 37.58 10.40
N ASN A 18 13.87 37.44 10.83
CA ASN A 18 12.66 37.88 10.11
C ASN A 18 12.49 37.20 8.73
N ILE A 19 13.06 36.01 8.53
CA ILE A 19 12.88 35.19 7.33
C ILE A 19 11.79 34.17 7.60
N ASN A 20 10.70 34.22 6.83
CA ASN A 20 9.61 33.25 6.92
C ASN A 20 9.68 32.29 5.75
N LEU A 21 10.02 31.01 6.04
CA LEU A 21 10.02 29.90 5.07
C LEU A 21 8.78 29.02 5.15
N TYR A 22 7.80 29.35 6.00
CA TYR A 22 6.52 28.65 6.11
C TYR A 22 5.59 29.08 4.97
N ASP A 23 5.95 28.70 3.76
CA ASP A 23 5.20 28.98 2.54
C ASP A 23 4.23 27.86 2.18
N ARG A 24 3.52 28.04 1.05
CA ARG A 24 2.59 27.03 0.51
C ARG A 24 3.28 25.72 0.08
N LYS A 25 4.56 25.73 -0.25
CA LYS A 25 5.29 24.53 -0.65
C LYS A 25 5.56 23.66 0.56
N LEU A 26 6.09 24.25 1.63
CA LEU A 26 6.31 23.54 2.90
C LEU A 26 5.00 23.04 3.50
N TYR A 27 3.91 23.82 3.41
CA TYR A 27 2.58 23.36 3.78
C TYR A 27 2.19 22.06 3.06
N LYS A 28 2.30 22.03 1.73
CA LYS A 28 1.97 20.83 0.94
C LYS A 28 2.87 19.64 1.27
N MET A 29 4.15 19.87 1.58
CA MET A 29 5.08 18.82 1.99
C MET A 29 4.72 18.21 3.34
N LEU A 30 4.05 18.96 4.21
CA LEU A 30 3.52 18.45 5.49
C LEU A 30 2.18 17.72 5.30
N VAL A 31 1.31 18.22 4.44
CA VAL A 31 0.00 17.63 4.16
C VAL A 31 0.13 16.28 3.44
N ALA A 32 1.01 16.17 2.46
CA ALA A 32 1.09 15.00 1.60
C ALA A 32 1.35 13.68 2.37
N PRO A 33 2.38 13.56 3.22
CA PRO A 33 2.60 12.31 3.95
C PRO A 33 1.48 12.02 4.96
N ALA A 34 0.96 13.03 5.67
CA ALA A 34 -0.16 12.82 6.59
C ALA A 34 -1.41 12.31 5.87
N SER A 35 -1.65 12.76 4.64
CA SER A 35 -2.76 12.26 3.83
C SER A 35 -2.52 10.85 3.26
N GLY A 36 -1.33 10.29 3.40
CA GLY A 36 -0.92 8.98 2.86
C GLY A 36 -1.09 7.80 3.82
N VAL A 37 -1.41 8.03 5.10
CA VAL A 37 -1.47 6.97 6.13
C VAL A 37 -2.77 6.17 6.10
N TYR A 38 -2.75 5.00 6.72
CA TYR A 38 -3.94 4.22 7.06
C TYR A 38 -4.73 4.85 8.23
N ALA A 39 -5.88 4.28 8.54
CA ALA A 39 -6.73 4.76 9.64
C ALA A 39 -6.07 4.66 11.03
N ASP A 40 -5.11 3.78 11.19
CA ASP A 40 -4.31 3.58 12.40
C ASP A 40 -3.03 4.42 12.43
N LEU A 41 -2.88 5.35 11.46
CA LEU A 41 -1.78 6.29 11.31
C LEU A 41 -0.43 5.70 10.90
N TYR A 42 -0.39 4.43 10.48
CA TYR A 42 0.80 3.82 9.90
C TYR A 42 0.88 4.09 8.39
N PHE A 43 2.10 4.13 7.88
CA PHE A 43 2.35 4.25 6.45
C PHE A 43 2.38 2.89 5.78
N PRO A 44 1.85 2.76 4.55
CA PRO A 44 2.16 1.61 3.71
C PRO A 44 3.67 1.50 3.50
N ALA A 45 4.24 0.32 3.68
CA ALA A 45 5.67 0.07 3.55
C ALA A 45 6.07 -0.13 2.08
N HIS A 46 5.93 0.89 1.24
CA HIS A 46 6.29 0.80 -0.18
C HIS A 46 7.77 1.04 -0.44
N ASN A 47 8.30 0.41 -1.49
CA ASN A 47 9.71 0.47 -1.88
C ASN A 47 10.64 0.00 -0.74
N ASP A 48 11.79 0.66 -0.56
CA ASP A 48 12.66 0.43 0.60
C ASP A 48 12.13 1.05 1.90
N GLY A 49 10.82 1.31 1.99
CA GLY A 49 10.18 1.75 3.23
C GLY A 49 10.22 0.67 4.31
N TRP A 50 10.52 1.08 5.55
CA TRP A 50 10.46 0.17 6.68
C TRP A 50 9.02 -0.04 7.12
N TYR A 51 8.69 -1.29 7.40
CA TYR A 51 7.38 -1.62 7.92
C TYR A 51 7.20 -1.03 9.33
N GLY A 52 6.07 -0.34 9.56
CA GLY A 52 5.69 0.22 10.85
C GLY A 52 6.09 1.65 11.14
N GLU A 53 6.60 2.33 10.16
CA GLU A 53 6.69 3.78 10.24
C GLU A 53 5.29 4.38 10.42
N SER A 54 5.16 5.36 11.33
CA SER A 54 3.86 5.96 11.66
C SER A 54 3.91 7.47 11.74
N LEU A 55 2.74 8.06 11.52
CA LEU A 55 2.52 9.49 11.75
C LEU A 55 2.64 9.86 13.23
N ILE A 56 2.33 8.92 14.12
CA ILE A 56 2.43 9.07 15.57
C ILE A 56 3.86 9.41 15.99
N ALA A 57 4.86 8.76 15.38
CA ALA A 57 6.28 9.04 15.61
C ALA A 57 6.72 10.44 15.14
N GLN A 58 5.87 11.14 14.38
CA GLN A 58 6.16 12.46 13.81
C GLN A 58 5.31 13.57 14.43
N VAL A 59 4.63 13.29 15.55
CA VAL A 59 3.67 14.22 16.17
C VAL A 59 4.27 15.61 16.46
N SER A 60 5.52 15.67 16.90
CA SER A 60 6.20 16.95 17.20
C SER A 60 6.33 17.85 15.97
N LEU A 61 6.52 17.29 14.77
CA LEU A 61 6.56 18.08 13.54
C LEU A 61 5.21 18.72 13.23
N TYR A 62 4.13 17.99 13.51
CA TYR A 62 2.77 18.48 13.30
C TYR A 62 2.32 19.48 14.36
N GLU A 63 2.86 19.42 15.57
CA GLU A 63 2.68 20.46 16.58
C GLU A 63 3.31 21.80 16.10
N ILE A 64 4.54 21.76 15.61
CA ILE A 64 5.20 22.93 15.02
C ILE A 64 4.37 23.42 13.82
N ALA A 65 4.01 22.54 12.89
CA ALA A 65 3.21 22.90 11.72
C ALA A 65 1.89 23.58 12.12
N CYS A 66 1.16 23.02 13.09
CA CYS A 66 -0.09 23.56 13.57
C CYS A 66 0.08 25.01 14.04
N GLN A 67 1.07 25.29 14.88
CA GLN A 67 1.34 26.64 15.36
C GLN A 67 1.78 27.58 14.23
N ARG A 68 2.66 27.12 13.33
CA ARG A 68 3.20 27.97 12.25
C ARG A 68 2.19 28.31 11.16
N TYR A 69 1.17 27.49 10.99
CA TYR A 69 0.05 27.72 10.08
C TYR A 69 -1.25 28.10 10.81
N ASN A 70 -1.14 28.81 11.95
CA ASN A 70 -2.24 29.43 12.67
C ASN A 70 -3.38 28.43 13.03
N ASN A 71 -3.03 27.28 13.57
CA ASN A 71 -3.98 26.23 13.94
C ASN A 71 -4.83 25.75 12.75
N ASP A 72 -4.21 25.58 11.59
CA ASP A 72 -4.88 25.07 10.40
C ASP A 72 -5.69 23.81 10.73
N PRO A 73 -6.94 23.70 10.29
CA PRO A 73 -7.83 22.58 10.62
C PRO A 73 -7.28 21.20 10.24
N PHE A 74 -6.49 21.12 9.16
CA PHE A 74 -5.88 19.86 8.75
C PHE A 74 -4.85 19.40 9.79
N PHE A 75 -3.94 20.27 10.23
CA PHE A 75 -2.93 19.92 11.24
C PHE A 75 -3.54 19.65 12.60
N LEU A 76 -4.61 20.37 12.98
CA LEU A 76 -5.39 20.05 14.17
C LEU A 76 -5.99 18.64 14.09
N SER A 77 -6.56 18.26 12.95
CA SER A 77 -7.11 16.91 12.77
C SER A 77 -6.04 15.82 12.84
N VAL A 78 -4.84 16.08 12.32
CA VAL A 78 -3.69 15.18 12.45
C VAL A 78 -3.31 14.97 13.91
N LEU A 79 -3.14 16.07 14.65
CA LEU A 79 -2.75 16.00 16.08
C LEU A 79 -3.80 15.30 16.92
N GLN A 80 -5.08 15.59 16.70
CA GLN A 80 -6.18 14.94 17.38
C GLN A 80 -6.16 13.41 17.20
N GLN A 81 -5.84 12.94 15.99
CA GLN A 81 -5.72 11.52 15.74
C GLN A 81 -4.48 10.91 16.40
N CYS A 82 -3.33 11.60 16.32
CA CYS A 82 -2.09 11.14 16.97
C CYS A 82 -2.22 11.02 18.48
N TYR A 83 -2.87 11.98 19.13
CA TYR A 83 -3.04 11.99 20.60
C TYR A 83 -3.96 10.91 21.17
N ARG A 84 -4.59 10.08 20.31
CA ARG A 84 -5.27 8.86 20.76
C ARG A 84 -4.33 7.72 21.09
N TYR A 85 -3.12 7.77 20.50
CA TYR A 85 -2.14 6.69 20.58
C TYR A 85 -0.88 7.09 21.35
N THR A 86 -0.70 8.36 21.60
CA THR A 86 0.46 8.89 22.31
C THR A 86 0.11 10.16 23.08
N ASP A 87 0.78 10.38 24.19
CA ASP A 87 0.77 11.67 24.84
C ASP A 87 1.47 12.72 23.97
N ARG A 88 1.16 13.99 24.24
CA ARG A 88 1.81 15.10 23.59
C ARG A 88 3.34 14.97 23.69
N ASN A 89 4.03 15.05 22.56
CA ASN A 89 5.49 15.03 22.56
C ASN A 89 6.04 16.38 22.99
N PHE A 90 6.52 16.45 24.23
CA PHE A 90 7.03 17.69 24.82
C PHE A 90 8.45 18.08 24.40
N GLY A 91 9.21 17.25 23.69
CA GLY A 91 10.59 17.53 23.33
C GLY A 91 10.76 18.82 22.53
N GLU A 92 10.25 18.88 21.32
CA GLU A 92 10.33 20.04 20.43
C GLU A 92 9.16 21.01 20.65
N ALA A 93 7.99 20.53 21.01
CA ALA A 93 6.80 21.33 21.23
C ALA A 93 6.87 22.18 22.49
N LEU A 94 7.48 21.71 23.57
CA LEU A 94 7.69 22.49 24.81
C LEU A 94 8.53 23.75 24.57
N GLN A 95 9.53 23.67 23.72
CA GLN A 95 10.37 24.84 23.39
C GLN A 95 9.58 25.93 22.67
N ASN A 96 8.45 25.58 22.06
CA ASN A 96 7.62 26.49 21.27
C ASN A 96 6.32 26.91 21.97
N ASN A 97 6.05 26.41 23.18
CA ASN A 97 4.87 26.74 23.98
C ASN A 97 3.55 26.63 23.19
N ILE A 98 3.36 25.49 22.50
CA ILE A 98 2.24 25.30 21.57
C ILE A 98 0.97 24.95 22.33
N GLU A 99 0.00 25.85 22.29
CA GLU A 99 -1.38 25.56 22.69
C GLU A 99 -2.13 24.97 21.50
N ILE A 100 -2.65 23.76 21.70
CA ILE A 100 -3.44 23.08 20.68
C ILE A 100 -4.89 23.04 21.17
N PRO A 101 -5.83 23.66 20.42
CA PRO A 101 -7.23 23.64 20.77
C PRO A 101 -7.75 22.20 20.86
N GLN A 102 -8.65 21.95 21.80
CA GLN A 102 -9.40 20.69 21.81
C GLN A 102 -10.35 20.66 20.63
N VAL A 103 -10.24 19.63 19.79
CA VAL A 103 -11.13 19.40 18.66
C VAL A 103 -12.12 18.30 19.02
N THR A 104 -13.41 18.58 18.89
CA THR A 104 -14.49 17.71 19.40
C THR A 104 -15.01 16.70 18.38
N SER A 105 -14.70 16.86 17.09
CA SER A 105 -15.16 15.96 16.02
C SER A 105 -14.01 15.37 15.22
N MET A 106 -14.10 14.07 14.92
CA MET A 106 -13.20 13.42 13.96
C MET A 106 -13.65 13.71 12.55
N GLU A 107 -12.83 14.42 11.82
CA GLU A 107 -12.98 14.44 10.36
C GLU A 107 -12.35 13.17 9.76
N THR A 108 -13.09 12.48 8.92
CA THR A 108 -12.55 11.41 8.08
C THR A 108 -11.79 12.06 6.93
N TRP A 109 -10.52 11.71 6.77
CA TRP A 109 -9.75 12.23 5.64
C TRP A 109 -10.31 11.72 4.31
N PRO A 110 -10.40 12.59 3.28
CA PRO A 110 -10.96 12.20 1.99
C PRO A 110 -10.04 11.24 1.24
N SER A 111 -10.58 10.60 0.21
CA SER A 111 -9.76 9.96 -0.83
C SER A 111 -8.91 11.00 -1.53
N VAL A 112 -7.61 10.71 -1.72
CA VAL A 112 -6.65 11.65 -2.31
C VAL A 112 -5.82 10.99 -3.41
N HIS A 113 -5.34 11.82 -4.31
CA HIS A 113 -4.48 11.42 -5.40
C HIS A 113 -3.27 12.35 -5.50
N PHE A 114 -2.09 11.77 -5.50
CA PHE A 114 -0.81 12.47 -5.63
C PHE A 114 -0.28 12.24 -7.05
N LYS A 115 -0.61 13.16 -7.96
CA LYS A 115 -0.37 13.03 -9.39
C LYS A 115 1.09 12.74 -9.74
N GLU A 116 2.01 13.51 -9.18
CA GLU A 116 3.43 13.45 -9.55
C GLU A 116 4.13 12.18 -9.02
N THR A 117 3.64 11.63 -7.92
CA THR A 117 4.15 10.38 -7.36
C THR A 117 3.41 9.15 -7.88
N GLY A 118 2.28 9.34 -8.56
CA GLY A 118 1.42 8.25 -9.01
C GLY A 118 0.94 7.36 -7.87
N TYR A 119 0.44 8.01 -6.81
CA TYR A 119 0.00 7.36 -5.59
C TYR A 119 -1.43 7.80 -5.27
N THR A 120 -2.31 6.85 -5.05
CA THR A 120 -3.72 7.12 -4.76
C THR A 120 -4.14 6.42 -3.49
N VAL A 121 -4.86 7.13 -2.63
CA VAL A 121 -5.42 6.61 -1.40
C VAL A 121 -6.94 6.78 -1.45
N LEU A 122 -7.66 5.68 -1.50
CA LEU A 122 -9.12 5.64 -1.41
C LEU A 122 -9.53 5.37 0.05
N ARG A 123 -10.51 6.11 0.57
CA ARG A 123 -11.00 5.96 1.95
C ARG A 123 -12.51 5.86 2.02
N SER A 124 -13.00 4.94 2.86
CA SER A 124 -14.41 4.78 3.19
C SER A 124 -14.52 4.42 4.67
N GLY A 125 -14.96 5.37 5.49
CA GLY A 125 -14.85 5.26 6.94
C GLY A 125 -13.39 5.03 7.35
N THR A 126 -13.12 3.95 8.07
CA THR A 126 -11.76 3.53 8.48
C THR A 126 -11.04 2.67 7.43
N LYS A 127 -11.73 2.22 6.37
CA LYS A 127 -11.13 1.38 5.32
C LYS A 127 -10.27 2.24 4.40
N THR A 128 -9.08 1.75 4.10
CA THR A 128 -8.13 2.45 3.22
C THR A 128 -7.59 1.49 2.17
N VAL A 129 -7.61 1.92 0.92
CA VAL A 129 -7.03 1.19 -0.20
C VAL A 129 -6.05 2.11 -0.91
N VAL A 130 -4.84 1.62 -1.08
CA VAL A 130 -3.77 2.37 -1.73
C VAL A 130 -3.44 1.71 -3.05
N MET A 131 -3.22 2.50 -4.10
CA MET A 131 -2.65 2.04 -5.37
C MET A 131 -1.43 2.87 -5.74
N LYS A 132 -0.36 2.19 -6.11
CA LYS A 132 0.90 2.77 -6.57
C LYS A 132 1.12 2.45 -8.05
N TYR A 133 1.32 3.48 -8.88
CA TYR A 133 1.56 3.31 -10.33
C TYR A 133 2.61 4.29 -10.87
N GLY A 134 3.12 5.20 -10.07
CA GLY A 134 3.99 6.30 -10.48
C GLY A 134 5.39 5.90 -10.97
N PRO A 135 6.32 6.85 -10.97
CA PRO A 135 7.72 6.62 -11.36
C PRO A 135 8.37 5.48 -10.58
N HIS A 136 9.41 4.88 -11.16
CA HIS A 136 10.09 3.74 -10.52
C HIS A 136 10.73 4.10 -9.17
N GLY A 137 11.17 5.32 -8.94
CA GLY A 137 11.75 5.73 -7.66
C GLY A 137 13.27 5.51 -7.56
N GLY A 138 13.94 5.26 -8.67
CA GLY A 138 15.40 5.12 -8.72
C GLY A 138 15.93 3.91 -7.94
N GLY A 139 17.06 4.06 -7.26
CA GLY A 139 17.73 2.96 -6.55
C GLY A 139 16.91 2.32 -5.42
N HIS A 140 15.93 3.02 -4.89
CA HIS A 140 15.00 2.51 -3.87
C HIS A 140 13.68 2.02 -4.45
N GLY A 141 13.48 2.08 -5.77
CA GLY A 141 12.26 1.63 -6.44
C GLY A 141 12.16 0.11 -6.49
N HIS A 142 10.91 -0.39 -6.47
CA HIS A 142 10.58 -1.79 -6.68
C HIS A 142 9.79 -1.98 -7.98
N PRO A 143 9.86 -3.15 -8.61
CA PRO A 143 9.12 -3.48 -9.83
C PRO A 143 7.66 -3.84 -9.50
N ASP A 144 6.86 -2.87 -9.10
CA ASP A 144 5.57 -3.02 -8.44
C ASP A 144 4.45 -2.11 -9.00
N LYS A 145 4.50 -1.77 -10.28
CA LYS A 145 3.44 -0.96 -10.92
C LYS A 145 2.07 -1.60 -10.74
N LEU A 146 1.08 -0.76 -10.45
CA LEU A 146 -0.30 -1.12 -10.13
C LEU A 146 -0.43 -2.00 -8.88
N SER A 147 0.56 -2.00 -7.98
CA SER A 147 0.43 -2.68 -6.68
C SER A 147 -0.61 -1.97 -5.80
N ILE A 148 -1.25 -2.77 -4.94
CA ILE A 148 -2.21 -2.28 -3.96
C ILE A 148 -1.86 -2.72 -2.55
N SER A 149 -2.31 -1.91 -1.58
CA SER A 149 -2.40 -2.29 -0.18
C SER A 149 -3.81 -2.01 0.33
N ILE A 150 -4.32 -2.84 1.22
CA ILE A 150 -5.68 -2.75 1.78
C ILE A 150 -5.59 -2.82 3.29
N HIS A 151 -6.16 -1.80 3.96
CA HIS A 151 -6.35 -1.76 5.41
C HIS A 151 -7.84 -1.81 5.72
N ASP A 152 -8.27 -2.77 6.53
CA ASP A 152 -9.70 -3.04 6.82
C ASP A 152 -10.30 -2.12 7.89
N GLY A 153 -9.50 -1.20 8.41
CA GLY A 153 -9.82 -0.28 9.49
C GLY A 153 -9.21 -0.68 10.84
N GLU A 154 -8.78 -1.93 11.00
CA GLU A 154 -8.09 -2.44 12.18
C GLU A 154 -6.61 -2.77 11.85
N LYS A 155 -6.36 -3.33 10.66
CA LYS A 155 -5.03 -3.76 10.20
C LYS A 155 -4.93 -3.82 8.68
N GLU A 156 -3.72 -3.90 8.17
CA GLU A 156 -3.49 -4.30 6.78
C GLU A 156 -3.89 -5.77 6.59
N ILE A 157 -4.63 -6.03 5.52
CA ILE A 157 -5.00 -7.39 5.09
C ILE A 157 -4.36 -7.76 3.75
N VAL A 158 -4.07 -6.75 2.91
CA VAL A 158 -3.19 -6.85 1.74
C VAL A 158 -2.08 -5.84 1.93
N SER A 159 -0.85 -6.28 1.94
CA SER A 159 0.29 -5.45 2.34
C SER A 159 1.39 -5.44 1.29
N ASP A 160 2.23 -4.43 1.39
CA ASP A 160 3.59 -4.43 0.87
C ASP A 160 4.54 -4.64 2.04
N MET A 161 5.45 -5.60 1.93
CA MET A 161 6.36 -5.94 3.03
C MET A 161 7.57 -4.98 3.12
N GLY A 162 7.64 -4.00 2.23
CA GLY A 162 8.71 -3.01 2.21
C GLY A 162 10.08 -3.63 1.94
N THR A 163 11.01 -3.39 2.83
CA THR A 163 12.41 -3.82 2.68
C THR A 163 12.92 -4.59 3.87
N CYS A 164 13.99 -5.34 3.68
CA CYS A 164 14.84 -5.90 4.73
C CYS A 164 16.25 -5.30 4.64
N ALA A 165 17.15 -5.70 5.53
CA ALA A 165 18.54 -5.23 5.47
C ALA A 165 19.20 -5.55 4.12
N TYR A 166 19.87 -4.58 3.52
CA TYR A 166 20.45 -4.68 2.16
C TYR A 166 21.45 -5.82 1.95
N GLY A 167 22.15 -6.25 2.99
CA GLY A 167 23.08 -7.38 2.93
C GLY A 167 22.44 -8.77 2.96
N VAL A 168 21.11 -8.85 3.15
CA VAL A 168 20.40 -10.13 3.25
C VAL A 168 20.01 -10.62 1.85
N PRO A 169 20.26 -11.90 1.48
CA PRO A 169 19.90 -12.43 0.17
C PRO A 169 18.41 -12.25 -0.20
N ALA A 170 17.51 -12.29 0.77
CA ALA A 170 16.09 -12.08 0.55
C ALA A 170 15.77 -10.66 0.03
N PHE A 171 16.60 -9.64 0.30
CA PHE A 171 16.42 -8.29 -0.21
C PHE A 171 16.26 -8.27 -1.74
N THR A 172 17.23 -8.85 -2.45
CA THR A 172 17.23 -8.87 -3.92
C THR A 172 16.44 -10.02 -4.53
N LYS A 173 16.23 -11.11 -3.78
CA LYS A 173 15.62 -12.34 -4.30
C LYS A 173 14.14 -12.48 -3.96
N TRP A 174 13.63 -11.68 -3.02
CA TRP A 174 12.22 -11.66 -2.62
C TRP A 174 11.69 -10.23 -2.53
N TYR A 175 12.08 -9.41 -1.55
CA TYR A 175 11.46 -8.12 -1.28
C TYR A 175 11.48 -7.14 -2.47
N ARG A 176 12.47 -7.21 -3.34
CA ARG A 176 12.55 -6.41 -4.58
C ARG A 176 12.13 -7.18 -5.82
N LYS A 177 11.19 -8.10 -5.72
CA LYS A 177 10.64 -8.86 -6.83
C LYS A 177 9.18 -8.53 -7.06
N THR A 178 8.73 -8.47 -8.31
CA THR A 178 7.31 -8.23 -8.62
C THR A 178 6.38 -9.20 -7.89
N LEU A 179 6.82 -10.44 -7.72
CA LEU A 179 6.05 -11.50 -7.03
C LEU A 179 5.78 -11.20 -5.56
N SER A 180 6.59 -10.36 -4.90
CA SER A 180 6.38 -9.97 -3.49
C SER A 180 5.48 -8.76 -3.31
N HIS A 181 4.86 -8.27 -4.39
CA HIS A 181 3.94 -7.16 -4.38
C HIS A 181 2.56 -7.58 -4.89
N SER A 182 1.52 -6.86 -4.44
CA SER A 182 0.12 -7.16 -4.80
C SER A 182 -0.23 -6.59 -6.19
N THR A 183 0.39 -7.15 -7.22
CA THR A 183 0.29 -6.75 -8.63
C THR A 183 0.26 -7.96 -9.57
N LEU A 184 0.65 -7.77 -10.84
CA LEU A 184 0.70 -8.83 -11.85
C LEU A 184 2.14 -9.17 -12.20
N THR A 185 2.48 -10.47 -12.22
CA THR A 185 3.65 -10.99 -12.93
C THR A 185 3.23 -11.61 -14.26
N VAL A 186 4.11 -11.54 -15.25
CA VAL A 186 3.92 -12.16 -16.56
C VAL A 186 5.11 -13.06 -16.87
N ASP A 187 4.86 -14.33 -17.20
CA ASP A 187 5.88 -15.36 -17.46
C ASP A 187 6.90 -15.51 -16.32
N ALA A 188 6.43 -15.37 -15.08
CA ALA A 188 7.26 -15.42 -13.87
C ALA A 188 8.44 -14.41 -13.85
N LYS A 189 8.34 -13.31 -14.59
CA LYS A 189 9.36 -12.27 -14.70
C LYS A 189 9.02 -11.04 -13.86
N ASP A 190 10.04 -10.28 -13.49
CA ASP A 190 9.86 -8.97 -12.89
C ASP A 190 9.42 -7.93 -13.93
N GLN A 191 8.64 -6.94 -13.49
CA GLN A 191 8.32 -5.75 -14.26
C GLN A 191 9.59 -4.96 -14.58
N LYS A 192 9.65 -4.38 -15.78
CA LYS A 192 10.67 -3.39 -16.13
C LYS A 192 10.39 -2.06 -15.43
N GLU A 193 11.43 -1.26 -15.26
CA GLU A 193 11.29 0.12 -14.84
C GLU A 193 10.39 0.89 -15.81
N SER A 194 9.35 1.51 -15.27
CA SER A 194 8.38 2.28 -16.06
C SER A 194 7.69 3.31 -15.15
N THR A 195 6.97 4.23 -15.77
CA THR A 195 6.04 5.14 -15.11
C THR A 195 4.64 4.82 -15.58
N GLY A 196 3.77 4.45 -14.65
CA GLY A 196 2.36 4.25 -14.95
C GLY A 196 1.65 5.57 -15.21
N LYS A 197 0.43 5.48 -15.74
CA LYS A 197 -0.38 6.63 -16.11
C LYS A 197 -1.75 6.55 -15.50
N LEU A 198 -2.19 7.63 -14.87
CA LEU A 198 -3.56 7.75 -14.38
C LEU A 198 -4.53 7.82 -15.55
N LEU A 199 -5.56 6.99 -15.53
CA LEU A 199 -6.68 7.03 -16.48
C LEU A 199 -7.86 7.81 -15.89
N ALA A 200 -8.20 7.55 -14.62
CA ALA A 200 -9.26 8.27 -13.93
C ALA A 200 -9.06 8.26 -12.41
N PHE A 201 -9.50 9.32 -11.75
CA PHE A 201 -9.65 9.41 -10.29
C PHE A 201 -10.88 10.19 -9.94
N LYS A 202 -11.67 9.68 -8.99
CA LYS A 202 -12.83 10.37 -8.45
C LYS A 202 -12.98 10.05 -6.97
N ALA A 203 -12.91 11.09 -6.14
CA ALA A 203 -13.25 10.99 -4.73
C ALA A 203 -14.77 11.10 -4.54
N TYR A 204 -15.32 10.31 -3.62
CA TYR A 204 -16.71 10.38 -3.17
C TYR A 204 -16.75 10.85 -1.71
N LYS A 205 -17.92 11.22 -1.23
CA LYS A 205 -18.12 11.57 0.19
C LYS A 205 -17.71 10.39 1.11
N ASP A 206 -17.96 9.15 0.67
CA ASP A 206 -17.60 7.93 1.37
C ASP A 206 -17.08 6.90 0.34
N GLY A 207 -15.79 7.00 0.02
CA GLY A 207 -15.13 6.15 -0.95
C GLY A 207 -14.41 6.89 -2.05
N GLY A 208 -14.20 6.21 -3.17
CA GLY A 208 -13.59 6.74 -4.38
C GLY A 208 -13.35 5.67 -5.43
N GLU A 209 -12.93 6.10 -6.60
CA GLU A 209 -12.45 5.22 -7.66
C GLU A 209 -11.16 5.75 -8.27
N VAL A 210 -10.34 4.83 -8.73
CA VAL A 210 -9.11 5.10 -9.47
C VAL A 210 -8.92 4.04 -10.54
N SER A 211 -8.47 4.44 -11.72
CA SER A 211 -7.90 3.53 -12.72
C SER A 211 -6.57 4.08 -13.23
N ALA A 212 -5.62 3.17 -13.44
CA ALA A 212 -4.31 3.49 -13.99
C ALA A 212 -3.81 2.35 -14.87
N GLU A 213 -2.96 2.70 -15.84
CA GLU A 213 -2.25 1.75 -16.70
C GLU A 213 -0.75 1.74 -16.37
N ALA A 214 -0.10 0.62 -16.62
CA ALA A 214 1.34 0.48 -16.56
C ALA A 214 1.86 0.07 -17.94
N PRO A 215 2.21 1.04 -18.79
CA PRO A 215 2.76 0.75 -20.12
C PRO A 215 4.18 0.22 -19.98
N ASP A 216 4.59 -0.62 -20.92
CA ASP A 216 5.97 -1.08 -21.13
C ASP A 216 6.61 -1.85 -19.98
N VAL A 217 5.87 -2.21 -18.94
CA VAL A 217 6.40 -3.04 -17.81
C VAL A 217 6.73 -4.46 -18.27
N TYR A 218 6.02 -4.96 -19.28
CA TYR A 218 6.28 -6.20 -19.99
C TYR A 218 6.19 -5.97 -21.49
N SER A 219 7.13 -6.52 -22.24
CA SER A 219 7.17 -6.37 -23.70
C SER A 219 5.93 -7.01 -24.35
N GLY A 220 5.18 -6.24 -25.13
CA GLY A 220 3.98 -6.72 -25.81
C GLY A 220 2.74 -6.94 -24.92
N VAL A 221 2.79 -6.54 -23.66
CA VAL A 221 1.65 -6.66 -22.72
C VAL A 221 1.21 -5.28 -22.26
N THR A 222 -0.06 -4.96 -22.43
CA THR A 222 -0.70 -3.80 -21.78
C THR A 222 -1.37 -4.24 -20.50
N MET A 223 -1.29 -3.41 -19.44
CA MET A 223 -1.81 -3.72 -18.12
C MET A 223 -2.55 -2.53 -17.53
N GLU A 224 -3.76 -2.76 -17.01
CA GLU A 224 -4.59 -1.74 -16.35
C GLU A 224 -5.18 -2.29 -15.06
N ARG A 225 -5.33 -1.44 -14.03
CA ARG A 225 -6.04 -1.76 -12.79
C ARG A 225 -7.03 -0.67 -12.45
N LYS A 226 -8.24 -1.07 -12.06
CA LYS A 226 -9.31 -0.20 -11.58
C LYS A 226 -9.76 -0.62 -10.19
N LEU A 227 -9.81 0.33 -9.26
CA LEU A 227 -10.31 0.14 -7.90
C LEU A 227 -11.55 1.01 -7.69
N ILE A 228 -12.56 0.46 -7.03
CA ILE A 228 -13.77 1.18 -6.60
C ILE A 228 -14.02 0.82 -5.15
N LEU A 229 -13.84 1.78 -4.25
CA LEU A 229 -14.16 1.64 -2.82
C LEU A 229 -15.43 2.43 -2.53
N LYS A 230 -16.45 1.75 -2.02
CA LYS A 230 -17.71 2.38 -1.59
C LYS A 230 -18.25 1.69 -0.34
N LYS A 231 -18.49 2.47 0.71
CA LYS A 231 -18.92 1.92 1.99
C LYS A 231 -17.95 0.81 2.42
N ASN A 232 -18.43 -0.36 2.78
CA ASN A 232 -17.60 -1.49 3.20
C ASN A 232 -17.30 -2.49 2.05
N LYS A 233 -17.24 -2.01 0.80
CA LYS A 233 -16.99 -2.87 -0.38
C LYS A 233 -15.90 -2.29 -1.24
N LEU A 234 -14.95 -3.15 -1.62
CA LEU A 234 -13.95 -2.85 -2.65
C LEU A 234 -14.20 -3.76 -3.85
N THR A 235 -14.21 -3.16 -5.03
CA THR A 235 -14.08 -3.88 -6.30
C THR A 235 -12.72 -3.55 -6.89
N ASP A 236 -11.93 -4.57 -7.15
CA ASP A 236 -10.63 -4.47 -7.80
C ASP A 236 -10.69 -5.26 -9.12
N ILE A 237 -10.38 -4.60 -10.22
CA ILE A 237 -10.36 -5.18 -11.56
C ILE A 237 -8.98 -4.95 -12.15
N LEU A 238 -8.27 -6.05 -12.45
CA LEU A 238 -7.02 -6.01 -13.18
C LEU A 238 -7.21 -6.66 -14.55
N THR A 239 -6.75 -5.98 -15.59
CA THR A 239 -6.77 -6.49 -16.97
C THR A 239 -5.36 -6.49 -17.56
N ALA A 240 -5.05 -7.49 -18.36
CA ALA A 240 -3.87 -7.51 -19.21
C ALA A 240 -4.22 -8.04 -20.60
N ARG A 241 -3.49 -7.59 -21.63
CA ARG A 241 -3.70 -7.99 -23.01
C ARG A 241 -2.38 -8.09 -23.75
N SER A 242 -2.27 -9.12 -24.59
CA SER A 242 -1.17 -9.34 -25.52
C SER A 242 -1.69 -10.02 -26.78
N ASP A 243 -0.92 -9.95 -27.85
CA ASP A 243 -1.13 -10.76 -29.07
C ASP A 243 -0.60 -12.19 -28.88
N GLU A 244 0.30 -12.40 -27.94
CA GLU A 244 0.88 -13.68 -27.59
C GLU A 244 0.21 -14.29 -26.35
N GLN A 245 0.33 -15.61 -26.17
CA GLN A 245 -0.11 -16.30 -24.96
C GLN A 245 0.95 -16.17 -23.86
N HIS A 246 0.54 -15.74 -22.67
CA HIS A 246 1.39 -15.59 -21.51
C HIS A 246 0.86 -16.35 -20.31
N LEU A 247 1.73 -16.61 -19.34
CA LEU A 247 1.36 -17.02 -18.00
C LEU A 247 1.19 -15.76 -17.14
N TYR A 248 -0.02 -15.47 -16.74
CA TYR A 248 -0.36 -14.34 -15.87
C TYR A 248 -0.55 -14.82 -14.44
N ASP A 249 0.18 -14.24 -13.51
CA ASP A 249 -0.02 -14.42 -12.07
C ASP A 249 -0.46 -13.09 -11.45
N TYR A 250 -1.75 -12.94 -11.17
CA TYR A 250 -2.26 -11.88 -10.31
C TYR A 250 -1.97 -12.23 -8.87
N VAL A 251 -1.23 -11.38 -8.19
CA VAL A 251 -0.71 -11.63 -6.84
C VAL A 251 -1.36 -10.70 -5.84
N LEU A 252 -1.72 -11.24 -4.67
CA LEU A 252 -2.05 -10.51 -3.47
C LEU A 252 -1.16 -11.00 -2.33
N ILE A 253 -0.48 -10.10 -1.66
CA ILE A 253 0.34 -10.40 -0.48
C ILE A 253 -0.52 -10.18 0.76
N LEU A 254 -1.01 -11.27 1.33
CA LEU A 254 -1.91 -11.24 2.48
C LEU A 254 -1.11 -11.29 3.79
N THR A 255 -1.60 -10.61 4.81
CA THR A 255 -1.03 -10.65 6.17
C THR A 255 -1.58 -11.81 6.99
N GLU A 256 -2.68 -12.40 6.55
CA GLU A 256 -3.31 -13.56 7.17
C GLU A 256 -3.57 -14.68 6.16
N LYS A 257 -3.51 -15.90 6.63
CA LYS A 257 -3.76 -17.08 5.81
C LYS A 257 -5.22 -17.10 5.32
N PRO A 258 -5.45 -17.13 4.00
CA PRO A 258 -6.80 -17.21 3.47
C PRO A 258 -7.43 -18.58 3.74
N VAL A 259 -8.71 -18.57 4.13
CA VAL A 259 -9.48 -19.79 4.42
C VAL A 259 -10.48 -20.03 3.30
N PHE A 260 -10.36 -21.18 2.66
CA PHE A 260 -11.24 -21.68 1.59
C PHE A 260 -12.09 -22.81 2.10
N SER A 261 -13.30 -22.96 1.55
CA SER A 261 -14.14 -24.15 1.78
C SER A 261 -13.66 -25.38 1.01
N GLN A 262 -12.88 -25.17 -0.05
CA GLN A 262 -12.34 -26.23 -0.90
C GLN A 262 -10.93 -26.62 -0.44
N THR A 263 -10.64 -27.91 -0.49
CA THR A 263 -9.28 -28.43 -0.38
C THR A 263 -8.50 -28.15 -1.66
N GLY A 264 -7.19 -28.25 -1.60
CA GLY A 264 -6.31 -28.13 -2.76
C GLY A 264 -5.20 -29.17 -2.71
N GLU A 265 -4.40 -29.21 -3.75
CA GLU A 265 -3.25 -30.10 -3.91
C GLU A 265 -1.96 -29.36 -3.51
N VAL A 266 -1.08 -30.05 -2.81
CA VAL A 266 0.26 -29.51 -2.48
C VAL A 266 1.11 -29.50 -3.73
N ILE A 267 1.76 -28.37 -4.01
CA ILE A 267 2.66 -28.20 -5.15
C ILE A 267 3.97 -27.55 -4.73
N ILE A 268 4.95 -27.61 -5.61
CA ILE A 268 6.22 -26.88 -5.51
C ILE A 268 6.23 -25.85 -6.62
N LEU A 269 6.43 -24.60 -6.24
CA LEU A 269 6.58 -23.49 -7.17
C LEU A 269 8.06 -23.29 -7.50
N ASN A 270 8.41 -23.39 -8.78
CA ASN A 270 9.78 -23.25 -9.28
C ASN A 270 9.85 -22.48 -10.61
N ASP A 271 8.81 -21.70 -10.92
CA ASP A 271 8.69 -20.91 -12.17
C ASP A 271 9.84 -19.92 -12.34
N SER A 272 10.37 -19.37 -11.24
CA SER A 272 11.60 -18.58 -11.19
C SER A 272 12.19 -18.60 -9.76
N PRO A 273 13.42 -18.09 -9.54
CA PRO A 273 14.04 -18.11 -8.21
C PRO A 273 13.23 -17.45 -7.10
N SER A 274 12.40 -16.43 -7.41
CA SER A 274 11.54 -15.78 -6.41
C SER A 274 10.38 -16.67 -5.96
N TYR A 275 9.85 -17.53 -6.84
CA TYR A 275 8.80 -18.49 -6.48
C TYR A 275 9.24 -19.52 -5.46
N ASN A 276 10.55 -19.81 -5.41
CA ASN A 276 11.10 -20.71 -4.40
C ASN A 276 11.00 -20.19 -2.96
N TYR A 277 10.67 -18.90 -2.78
CA TYR A 277 10.41 -18.32 -1.46
C TYR A 277 9.02 -18.64 -0.95
N ILE A 278 8.08 -19.04 -1.83
CA ILE A 278 6.73 -19.44 -1.45
C ILE A 278 6.76 -20.92 -1.09
N LYS A 279 6.59 -21.22 0.20
CA LYS A 279 6.60 -22.58 0.76
C LYS A 279 5.19 -23.05 1.05
N ASN A 280 5.02 -24.36 1.25
CA ASN A 280 3.74 -24.97 1.59
C ASN A 280 2.63 -24.57 0.60
N ALA A 281 2.97 -24.50 -0.69
CA ALA A 281 2.09 -24.02 -1.72
C ALA A 281 0.96 -25.06 -1.98
N ILE A 282 -0.27 -24.55 -2.04
CA ILE A 282 -1.49 -25.33 -2.31
C ILE A 282 -2.19 -24.72 -3.51
N VAL A 283 -2.46 -25.53 -4.54
CA VAL A 283 -3.20 -25.12 -5.74
C VAL A 283 -4.65 -25.60 -5.69
N ARG A 284 -5.57 -24.77 -6.20
CA ARG A 284 -7.00 -25.08 -6.42
C ARG A 284 -7.34 -24.70 -7.85
N LYS A 285 -7.66 -25.71 -8.67
CA LYS A 285 -8.11 -25.51 -10.06
C LYS A 285 -9.57 -25.09 -10.07
N GLN A 286 -9.92 -24.11 -10.86
CA GLN A 286 -11.23 -23.47 -10.90
C GLN A 286 -11.71 -23.24 -12.34
N SER A 287 -13.01 -23.36 -12.53
CA SER A 287 -13.73 -22.92 -13.75
C SER A 287 -14.90 -22.00 -13.40
N SER A 288 -15.05 -21.66 -12.13
CA SER A 288 -16.11 -20.80 -11.59
C SER A 288 -15.57 -19.92 -10.47
N PRO A 289 -16.27 -18.84 -10.10
CA PRO A 289 -15.82 -17.95 -9.06
C PRO A 289 -15.53 -18.66 -7.74
N LEU A 290 -14.42 -18.28 -7.09
CA LEU A 290 -13.99 -18.82 -5.80
C LEU A 290 -14.06 -17.74 -4.72
N SER A 291 -14.47 -18.13 -3.51
CA SER A 291 -14.48 -17.21 -2.38
C SER A 291 -13.60 -17.73 -1.24
N CYS A 292 -13.02 -16.79 -0.51
CA CYS A 292 -12.29 -17.09 0.71
C CYS A 292 -12.53 -16.02 1.79
N LYS A 293 -12.19 -16.40 3.02
CA LYS A 293 -12.17 -15.51 4.18
C LYS A 293 -10.73 -15.15 4.52
N ILE A 294 -10.46 -13.88 4.79
CA ILE A 294 -9.15 -13.35 5.21
C ILE A 294 -9.41 -12.50 6.46
N GLY A 295 -9.04 -13.03 7.64
CA GLY A 295 -9.42 -12.41 8.90
C GLY A 295 -10.92 -12.21 9.03
N LYS A 296 -11.37 -10.95 9.11
CA LYS A 296 -12.80 -10.58 9.12
C LYS A 296 -13.38 -10.34 7.72
N ALA A 297 -12.54 -10.11 6.73
CA ALA A 297 -12.96 -9.81 5.37
C ALA A 297 -13.31 -11.06 4.56
N TYR A 298 -14.20 -10.88 3.60
CA TYR A 298 -14.53 -11.89 2.58
C TYR A 298 -14.12 -11.38 1.22
N MET A 299 -13.47 -12.25 0.44
CA MET A 299 -13.08 -11.95 -0.92
C MET A 299 -13.67 -12.98 -1.88
N LYS A 300 -14.28 -12.51 -2.97
CA LYS A 300 -14.69 -13.32 -4.13
C LYS A 300 -13.75 -13.02 -5.30
N ILE A 301 -13.28 -14.07 -5.95
CA ILE A 301 -12.40 -14.03 -7.12
C ILE A 301 -13.19 -14.47 -8.34
N GLU A 302 -13.20 -13.65 -9.39
CA GLU A 302 -13.81 -13.94 -10.68
C GLU A 302 -12.78 -13.72 -11.78
N VAL A 303 -12.65 -14.67 -12.67
CA VAL A 303 -11.90 -14.55 -13.94
C VAL A 303 -12.90 -14.44 -15.08
N SER A 304 -12.46 -14.08 -16.28
CA SER A 304 -13.34 -14.01 -17.47
C SER A 304 -14.17 -15.27 -17.62
N GLU A 305 -15.42 -15.11 -18.06
CA GLU A 305 -16.36 -16.22 -18.25
C GLU A 305 -15.77 -17.31 -19.16
N GLY A 306 -15.91 -18.58 -18.73
CA GLY A 306 -15.42 -19.75 -19.45
C GLY A 306 -13.91 -19.99 -19.37
N GLN A 307 -13.16 -19.14 -18.65
CA GLN A 307 -11.72 -19.28 -18.49
C GLN A 307 -11.38 -20.11 -17.25
N GLU A 308 -10.59 -21.17 -17.42
CA GLU A 308 -10.04 -21.94 -16.31
C GLU A 308 -8.88 -21.17 -15.67
N PHE A 309 -8.75 -21.27 -14.34
CA PHE A 309 -7.69 -20.63 -13.57
C PHE A 309 -7.28 -21.45 -12.37
N GLU A 310 -6.13 -21.15 -11.83
CA GLU A 310 -5.62 -21.75 -10.60
C GLU A 310 -5.56 -20.68 -9.51
N VAL A 311 -5.96 -21.04 -8.29
CA VAL A 311 -5.72 -20.23 -7.09
C VAL A 311 -4.67 -20.92 -6.25
N ILE A 312 -3.50 -20.34 -6.17
CA ILE A 312 -2.35 -20.85 -5.44
C ILE A 312 -2.16 -19.99 -4.19
N THR A 313 -1.96 -20.66 -3.06
CA THR A 313 -1.66 -20.00 -1.78
C THR A 313 -0.45 -20.65 -1.14
N GLY A 314 0.34 -19.88 -0.40
CA GLY A 314 1.51 -20.40 0.28
C GLY A 314 1.96 -19.48 1.41
N GLU A 315 3.15 -19.72 1.92
CA GLU A 315 3.83 -18.96 2.97
C GLU A 315 5.15 -18.42 2.43
N ALA A 316 5.42 -17.14 2.62
CA ALA A 316 6.64 -16.50 2.17
C ALA A 316 7.19 -15.55 3.25
N PRO A 317 8.45 -15.07 3.15
CA PRO A 317 8.96 -14.10 4.09
C PRO A 317 8.09 -12.86 4.16
N GLY A 318 7.59 -12.55 5.35
CA GLY A 318 6.71 -11.42 5.64
C GLY A 318 7.49 -10.22 6.16
N ILE A 319 7.03 -9.65 7.28
CA ILE A 319 7.67 -8.48 7.90
C ILE A 319 9.10 -8.82 8.28
N PRO A 320 10.10 -8.04 7.81
CA PRO A 320 11.49 -8.34 8.07
C PRO A 320 11.82 -8.27 9.56
N PRO A 321 12.60 -9.22 10.10
CA PRO A 321 13.09 -9.12 11.46
C PRO A 321 14.02 -7.90 11.62
N GLY A 322 13.97 -7.22 12.74
CA GLY A 322 14.87 -6.11 13.08
C GLY A 322 14.20 -4.76 13.33
N ASN A 323 12.93 -4.60 13.00
CA ASN A 323 12.12 -3.46 13.40
C ASN A 323 11.37 -3.75 14.69
N GLY A 324 12.09 -3.88 15.78
CA GLY A 324 11.59 -4.39 17.06
C GLY A 324 10.36 -3.68 17.65
N SER A 325 10.11 -2.42 17.30
CA SER A 325 8.92 -1.68 17.75
C SER A 325 7.66 -2.03 16.97
N VAL A 326 7.79 -2.67 15.80
CA VAL A 326 6.70 -2.91 14.86
C VAL A 326 6.23 -4.33 14.85
N LEU A 327 7.13 -5.28 15.14
CA LEU A 327 6.79 -6.70 15.27
C LEU A 327 5.68 -6.96 16.30
N SER A 328 5.52 -6.08 17.27
CA SER A 328 4.45 -6.20 18.28
C SER A 328 3.04 -6.01 17.73
N LYS A 329 2.87 -5.39 16.56
CA LYS A 329 1.56 -5.14 15.97
C LYS A 329 1.15 -6.22 14.95
N TYR A 330 2.13 -6.86 14.31
CA TYR A 330 1.92 -7.86 13.27
C TYR A 330 2.81 -9.06 13.56
N ASP A 331 2.32 -9.98 14.36
CA ASP A 331 3.06 -11.10 14.93
C ASP A 331 3.49 -12.20 13.95
N SER A 332 3.45 -11.97 12.65
CA SER A 332 3.79 -13.01 11.69
C SER A 332 5.10 -12.73 10.97
N PRO A 333 6.10 -13.62 11.07
CA PRO A 333 7.29 -13.58 10.23
C PRO A 333 6.98 -13.94 8.77
N PHE A 334 5.74 -14.36 8.49
CA PHE A 334 5.29 -14.79 7.17
C PHE A 334 4.23 -13.85 6.61
N CYS A 335 4.24 -13.69 5.29
CA CYS A 335 3.09 -13.28 4.51
C CYS A 335 2.50 -14.49 3.77
N TYR A 336 1.29 -14.34 3.26
CA TYR A 336 0.56 -15.40 2.59
C TYR A 336 0.23 -14.97 1.15
N PRO A 337 1.15 -15.21 0.19
CA PRO A 337 0.85 -14.93 -1.21
C PRO A 337 -0.37 -15.73 -1.66
N LEU A 338 -1.32 -15.03 -2.28
CA LEU A 338 -2.43 -15.60 -3.02
C LEU A 338 -2.23 -15.23 -4.48
N ILE A 339 -2.10 -16.24 -5.34
CA ILE A 339 -1.84 -16.09 -6.76
C ILE A 339 -3.04 -16.62 -7.51
N VAL A 340 -3.61 -15.81 -8.42
CA VAL A 340 -4.59 -16.26 -9.41
C VAL A 340 -3.86 -16.41 -10.72
N ARG A 341 -3.65 -17.63 -11.16
CA ARG A 341 -2.87 -18.01 -12.34
C ARG A 341 -3.76 -18.32 -13.53
N VAL A 342 -3.45 -17.68 -14.64
CA VAL A 342 -4.17 -17.88 -15.92
C VAL A 342 -3.16 -17.92 -17.07
N LYS A 343 -3.37 -18.83 -18.01
CA LYS A 343 -2.57 -18.90 -19.25
C LYS A 343 -3.43 -18.55 -20.45
N ASP A 344 -3.24 -17.34 -20.99
CA ASP A 344 -4.05 -16.82 -22.11
C ASP A 344 -3.34 -15.62 -22.78
N LYS A 345 -3.94 -15.09 -23.85
CA LYS A 345 -3.59 -13.79 -24.48
C LYS A 345 -4.21 -12.61 -23.71
N LYS A 346 -5.29 -12.82 -22.99
CA LYS A 346 -6.03 -11.79 -22.28
C LYS A 346 -6.32 -12.25 -20.86
N LEU A 347 -6.20 -11.34 -19.93
CA LEU A 347 -6.56 -11.55 -18.55
C LEU A 347 -7.58 -10.49 -18.12
N ARG A 348 -8.62 -10.91 -17.44
CA ARG A 348 -9.46 -10.04 -16.63
C ARG A 348 -9.79 -10.75 -15.33
N ILE A 349 -9.23 -10.24 -14.24
CA ILE A 349 -9.55 -10.69 -12.89
C ILE A 349 -10.32 -9.59 -12.20
N LYS A 350 -11.39 -9.99 -11.50
CA LYS A 350 -12.16 -9.14 -10.62
C LYS A 350 -12.17 -9.75 -9.23
N THR A 351 -11.76 -8.98 -8.23
CA THR A 351 -11.97 -9.35 -6.83
C THR A 351 -12.98 -8.42 -6.18
N GLU A 352 -13.89 -9.00 -5.40
CA GLU A 352 -14.88 -8.26 -4.63
C GLU A 352 -14.68 -8.53 -3.14
N TRP A 353 -14.45 -7.47 -2.39
CA TRP A 353 -14.18 -7.52 -0.96
C TRP A 353 -15.35 -6.97 -0.16
N LYS A 354 -15.65 -7.63 0.95
CA LYS A 354 -16.55 -7.16 2.01
C LYS A 354 -15.78 -7.14 3.32
N PHE A 355 -15.70 -5.97 3.93
CA PHE A 355 -15.01 -5.73 5.20
C PHE A 355 -15.97 -5.78 6.37
#